data_92cd622ba2fcf5b82905d2cb8c237509
#
_entry.id   92cd622ba2fcf5b82905d2cb8c237509
#
_cell.length_a   1.000
_cell.length_b   1.000
_cell.length_c   1.000
_cell.angle_alpha   90.00
_cell.angle_beta   90.00
_cell.angle_gamma   90.00
#
_symmetry.space_group_name_H-M   'P 1'
#
loop_
_entity.id
_entity.type
_entity.pdbx_description
1 polymer ?
#
loop_
_entity_poly.entity_id
_entity_poly.type
_entity_poly.pdbx_seq_one_letter_code
_entity_poly.pdbx_strand_id
1 'polypeptide(L)'
;MTTTGQAYASASQDFDSILFGAKRLVRNFTNSGRRKLPNRNSYIEVLPEIIEFQKNLDSMGLTKEELVDTGILIGTDFNPDGFERVGPKTAIKMIKQHKRLEDIPQIQEHLKKIPFDQIRKIFLEPDVAKVDKIEFGETDYEGVVKYLSEERDFSKDRVETSLNRLKKSLEKKSQTLDQFF
;
A
#
# COMPACT_ATOMS: atom_id res chain seq x y z
N MET A 1 4.89 10.76 3.15
CA MET A 1 5.12 10.41 4.57
C MET A 1 6.18 9.33 4.73
N THR A 2 6.11 8.16 4.09
CA THR A 2 7.17 7.13 4.19
C THR A 2 8.49 7.58 3.58
N THR A 3 8.47 8.37 2.49
CA THR A 3 9.65 8.96 1.84
C THR A 3 10.35 9.98 2.73
N THR A 4 9.60 10.76 3.51
CA THR A 4 10.12 11.77 4.43
C THR A 4 10.51 11.21 5.80
N GLY A 5 10.19 9.95 6.09
CA GLY A 5 10.47 9.31 7.38
C GLY A 5 9.43 9.56 8.49
N GLN A 6 8.36 10.32 8.19
CA GLN A 6 7.26 10.57 9.13
C GLN A 6 6.40 9.32 9.40
N ALA A 7 6.37 8.38 8.45
CA ALA A 7 5.76 7.07 8.64
C ALA A 7 6.78 5.97 8.36
N TYR A 8 6.76 4.90 9.14
CA TYR A 8 7.67 3.75 8.99
C TYR A 8 7.39 2.98 7.71
N ALA A 9 6.12 2.72 7.41
CA ALA A 9 5.67 1.95 6.26
C ALA A 9 4.26 2.37 5.83
N SER A 10 3.89 2.02 4.61
CA SER A 10 2.49 1.95 4.16
C SER A 10 1.93 0.57 4.48
N ALA A 11 0.77 0.47 5.09
CA ALA A 11 0.07 -0.80 5.32
C ALA A 11 -1.07 -0.94 4.31
N SER A 12 -0.89 -1.79 3.31
CA SER A 12 -1.86 -2.03 2.24
C SER A 12 -1.76 -3.46 1.72
N GLN A 13 -2.83 -3.96 1.12
CA GLN A 13 -2.78 -5.18 0.30
C GLN A 13 -2.37 -4.89 -1.14
N ASP A 14 -2.45 -3.64 -1.53
CA ASP A 14 -2.16 -3.15 -2.87
C ASP A 14 -0.68 -2.78 -3.05
N PHE A 15 -0.15 -3.06 -4.21
CA PHE A 15 1.23 -2.74 -4.59
C PHE A 15 1.41 -1.30 -5.08
N ASP A 16 0.36 -0.54 -5.31
CA ASP A 16 0.43 0.84 -5.79
C ASP A 16 1.25 1.74 -4.85
N SER A 17 1.21 1.44 -3.54
CA SER A 17 2.08 2.10 -2.57
C SER A 17 3.56 2.05 -2.96
N ILE A 18 4.00 0.97 -3.59
CA ILE A 18 5.39 0.79 -4.07
C ILE A 18 5.62 1.62 -5.33
N LEU A 19 4.66 1.66 -6.26
CA LEU A 19 4.75 2.48 -7.47
C LEU A 19 4.82 3.98 -7.12
N PHE A 20 4.08 4.43 -6.11
CA PHE A 20 4.20 5.78 -5.55
C PHE A 20 5.51 6.03 -4.79
N GLY A 21 6.33 5.01 -4.56
CA GLY A 21 7.64 5.11 -3.94
C GLY A 21 7.64 5.04 -2.41
N ALA A 22 6.67 4.35 -1.79
CA ALA A 22 6.74 4.06 -0.38
C ALA A 22 7.99 3.23 -0.06
N LYS A 23 8.81 3.69 0.90
CA LYS A 23 10.06 2.99 1.28
C LYS A 23 9.83 1.57 1.77
N ARG A 24 8.70 1.34 2.44
CA ARG A 24 8.26 0.03 2.93
C ARG A 24 6.78 -0.13 2.74
N LEU A 25 6.36 -1.30 2.28
CA LEU A 25 4.99 -1.75 2.23
C LEU A 25 4.82 -2.95 3.17
N VAL A 26 3.88 -2.86 4.10
CA VAL A 26 3.49 -3.98 4.97
C VAL A 26 2.19 -4.56 4.45
N ARG A 27 2.21 -5.83 4.06
CA ARG A 27 1.05 -6.58 3.59
C ARG A 27 0.59 -7.56 4.66
N ASN A 28 -0.66 -7.99 4.56
CA ASN A 28 -1.28 -8.97 5.45
C ASN A 28 -1.30 -8.55 6.94
N PHE A 29 -1.13 -7.28 7.25
CA PHE A 29 -1.03 -6.77 8.62
C PHE A 29 -2.32 -6.97 9.43
N THR A 30 -3.48 -6.88 8.76
CA THR A 30 -4.81 -6.99 9.39
C THR A 30 -5.39 -8.40 9.35
N ASN A 31 -4.70 -9.36 8.74
CA ASN A 31 -5.21 -10.71 8.63
C ASN A 31 -5.08 -11.47 9.96
N SER A 32 -6.06 -12.30 10.24
CA SER A 32 -6.09 -13.19 11.43
C SER A 32 -5.05 -14.33 11.40
N GLY A 33 -4.04 -14.26 10.54
CA GLY A 33 -3.03 -15.29 10.35
C GLY A 33 -3.49 -16.48 9.51
N ARG A 34 -4.76 -16.52 9.07
CA ARG A 34 -5.30 -17.61 8.23
C ARG A 34 -6.21 -17.09 7.14
N ARG A 35 -6.06 -17.60 5.93
CA ARG A 35 -6.93 -17.32 4.79
C ARG A 35 -7.53 -18.62 4.25
N LYS A 36 -8.85 -18.65 4.09
CA LYS A 36 -9.55 -19.78 3.47
C LYS A 36 -9.21 -19.85 1.98
N LEU A 37 -8.88 -21.04 1.49
CA LEU A 37 -8.69 -21.23 0.05
C LEU A 37 -10.04 -21.20 -0.68
N PRO A 38 -10.10 -20.60 -1.88
CA PRO A 38 -11.31 -20.63 -2.69
C PRO A 38 -11.73 -22.07 -2.98
N ASN A 39 -13.02 -22.35 -2.86
CA ASN A 39 -13.64 -23.65 -3.15
C ASN A 39 -13.07 -24.86 -2.36
N ARG A 40 -12.35 -24.63 -1.24
CA ARG A 40 -11.83 -25.67 -0.36
C ARG A 40 -12.13 -25.35 1.10
N ASN A 41 -12.28 -26.40 1.91
CA ASN A 41 -12.48 -26.26 3.36
C ASN A 41 -11.13 -26.30 4.11
N SER A 42 -10.09 -25.76 3.49
CA SER A 42 -8.74 -25.67 4.01
C SER A 42 -8.29 -24.21 4.12
N TYR A 43 -7.39 -23.94 5.07
CA TYR A 43 -6.83 -22.62 5.35
C TYR A 43 -5.34 -22.67 5.10
N ILE A 44 -4.81 -21.55 4.60
CA ILE A 44 -3.37 -21.31 4.56
C ILE A 44 -3.00 -20.29 5.63
N GLU A 45 -1.84 -20.44 6.21
CA GLU A 45 -1.26 -19.43 7.09
C GLU A 45 -0.81 -18.23 6.26
N VAL A 46 -1.14 -17.03 6.75
CA VAL A 46 -0.80 -15.77 6.08
C VAL A 46 -0.11 -14.90 7.11
N LEU A 47 1.19 -14.75 6.99
CA LEU A 47 2.00 -13.90 7.87
C LEU A 47 2.09 -12.47 7.31
N PRO A 48 2.28 -11.47 8.19
CA PRO A 48 2.65 -10.13 7.75
C PRO A 48 3.95 -10.16 6.94
N GLU A 49 3.96 -9.42 5.84
CA GLU A 49 5.08 -9.35 4.90
C GLU A 49 5.55 -7.90 4.80
N ILE A 50 6.85 -7.68 4.87
CA ILE A 50 7.47 -6.36 4.65
C ILE A 50 8.20 -6.38 3.31
N ILE A 51 7.80 -5.50 2.42
CA ILE A 51 8.44 -5.28 1.12
C ILE A 51 9.23 -3.98 1.21
N GLU A 52 10.56 -4.07 1.11
CA GLU A 52 11.45 -2.92 1.08
C GLU A 52 11.69 -2.49 -0.36
N PHE A 53 11.30 -1.25 -0.69
CA PHE A 53 11.34 -0.72 -2.04
C PHE A 53 12.71 -0.86 -2.71
N GLN A 54 13.76 -0.31 -2.09
CA GLN A 54 15.09 -0.32 -2.70
C GLN A 54 15.63 -1.73 -2.90
N LYS A 55 15.49 -2.62 -1.90
CA LYS A 55 15.94 -4.01 -2.02
C LYS A 55 15.26 -4.75 -3.17
N ASN A 56 13.98 -4.46 -3.41
CA ASN A 56 13.24 -5.06 -4.52
C ASN A 56 13.72 -4.51 -5.87
N LEU A 57 13.93 -3.19 -5.99
CA LEU A 57 14.51 -2.60 -7.20
C LEU A 57 15.88 -3.22 -7.51
N ASP A 58 16.76 -3.28 -6.52
CA ASP A 58 18.11 -3.85 -6.67
C ASP A 58 18.05 -5.32 -7.11
N SER A 59 17.17 -6.12 -6.49
CA SER A 59 17.00 -7.54 -6.84
C SER A 59 16.44 -7.76 -8.25
N MET A 60 15.58 -6.84 -8.70
CA MET A 60 15.05 -6.88 -10.06
C MET A 60 15.98 -6.19 -11.07
N GLY A 61 16.95 -5.40 -10.63
CA GLY A 61 17.81 -4.59 -11.50
C GLY A 61 17.01 -3.55 -12.28
N LEU A 62 16.07 -2.88 -11.61
CA LEU A 62 15.21 -1.85 -12.20
C LEU A 62 15.38 -0.53 -11.46
N THR A 63 15.16 0.58 -12.16
CA THR A 63 14.95 1.90 -11.55
C THR A 63 13.49 2.07 -11.13
N LYS A 64 13.17 3.16 -10.41
CA LYS A 64 11.78 3.49 -10.07
C LYS A 64 10.94 3.73 -11.33
N GLU A 65 11.48 4.46 -12.30
CA GLU A 65 10.83 4.73 -13.58
C GLU A 65 10.54 3.43 -14.33
N GLU A 66 11.53 2.55 -14.44
CA GLU A 66 11.39 1.23 -15.08
C GLU A 66 10.35 0.35 -14.35
N LEU A 67 10.23 0.47 -13.02
CA LEU A 67 9.19 -0.23 -12.27
C LEU A 67 7.80 0.31 -12.58
N VAL A 68 7.65 1.64 -12.67
CA VAL A 68 6.36 2.28 -13.06
C VAL A 68 5.98 1.86 -14.48
N ASP A 69 6.91 1.90 -15.42
CA ASP A 69 6.68 1.44 -16.79
C ASP A 69 6.31 -0.05 -16.84
N THR A 70 6.92 -0.87 -15.99
CA THR A 70 6.52 -2.27 -15.80
C THR A 70 5.08 -2.38 -15.30
N GLY A 71 4.67 -1.54 -14.34
CA GLY A 71 3.31 -1.47 -13.85
C GLY A 71 2.30 -1.10 -14.96
N ILE A 72 2.62 -0.09 -15.77
CA ILE A 72 1.78 0.34 -16.90
C ILE A 72 1.62 -0.81 -17.92
N LEU A 73 2.66 -1.59 -18.18
CA LEU A 73 2.58 -2.74 -19.08
C LEU A 73 1.65 -3.83 -18.57
N ILE A 74 1.68 -4.11 -17.26
CA ILE A 74 0.85 -5.14 -16.63
C ILE A 74 -0.60 -4.67 -16.48
N GLY A 75 -0.79 -3.40 -16.18
CA GLY A 75 -2.05 -2.73 -15.85
C GLY A 75 -1.99 -2.10 -14.47
N THR A 76 -2.57 -0.92 -14.37
CA THR A 76 -2.76 -0.13 -13.15
C THR A 76 -4.22 0.30 -13.08
N ASP A 77 -4.65 0.93 -11.99
CA ASP A 77 -6.00 1.50 -11.87
C ASP A 77 -6.31 2.53 -12.98
N PHE A 78 -5.28 3.12 -13.58
CA PHE A 78 -5.41 4.10 -14.68
C PHE A 78 -5.42 3.47 -16.07
N ASN A 79 -5.02 2.20 -16.20
CA ASN A 79 -5.08 1.38 -17.41
C ASN A 79 -5.29 -0.10 -17.04
N PRO A 80 -6.45 -0.50 -16.51
CA PRO A 80 -6.66 -1.80 -15.86
C PRO A 80 -6.43 -3.01 -16.78
N ASP A 81 -6.63 -2.87 -18.07
CA ASP A 81 -6.40 -3.96 -19.02
C ASP A 81 -4.92 -4.21 -19.34
N GLY A 82 -4.04 -3.25 -19.00
CA GLY A 82 -2.63 -3.32 -19.35
C GLY A 82 -2.39 -3.53 -20.85
N PHE A 83 -1.39 -4.36 -21.17
CA PHE A 83 -1.10 -4.73 -22.56
C PHE A 83 -1.37 -6.22 -22.80
N GLU A 84 -2.03 -6.54 -23.88
CA GLU A 84 -2.43 -7.90 -24.21
C GLU A 84 -1.24 -8.85 -24.20
N ARG A 85 -1.39 -9.98 -23.49
CA ARG A 85 -0.36 -11.04 -23.32
C ARG A 85 0.93 -10.59 -22.61
N VAL A 86 0.92 -9.43 -21.94
CA VAL A 86 2.04 -8.93 -21.16
C VAL A 86 1.80 -9.16 -19.67
N GLY A 87 2.27 -10.28 -19.15
CA GLY A 87 2.28 -10.54 -17.71
C GLY A 87 3.59 -10.04 -17.05
N PRO A 88 3.71 -10.12 -15.71
CA PRO A 88 4.84 -9.55 -14.95
C PRO A 88 6.23 -9.94 -15.45
N LYS A 89 6.45 -11.22 -15.77
CA LYS A 89 7.75 -11.70 -16.27
C LYS A 89 8.10 -11.11 -17.64
N THR A 90 7.09 -11.01 -18.53
CA THR A 90 7.25 -10.44 -19.86
C THR A 90 7.52 -8.94 -19.77
N ALA A 91 6.78 -8.21 -18.95
CA ALA A 91 6.94 -6.78 -18.75
C ALA A 91 8.35 -6.44 -18.25
N ILE A 92 8.83 -7.12 -17.20
CA ILE A 92 10.20 -6.92 -16.67
C ILE A 92 11.24 -7.21 -17.77
N LYS A 93 11.06 -8.28 -18.56
CA LYS A 93 11.99 -8.60 -19.66
C LYS A 93 12.01 -7.50 -20.71
N MET A 94 10.85 -7.02 -21.13
CA MET A 94 10.72 -5.94 -22.12
C MET A 94 11.39 -4.64 -21.62
N ILE A 95 11.10 -4.22 -20.39
CA ILE A 95 11.69 -3.01 -19.81
C ILE A 95 13.22 -3.16 -19.67
N LYS A 96 13.73 -4.30 -19.22
CA LYS A 96 15.19 -4.54 -19.17
C LYS A 96 15.85 -4.45 -20.53
N GLN A 97 15.17 -4.89 -21.58
CA GLN A 97 15.70 -4.89 -22.95
C GLN A 97 15.63 -3.49 -23.59
N HIS A 98 14.53 -2.78 -23.43
CA HIS A 98 14.24 -1.54 -24.15
C HIS A 98 14.38 -0.27 -23.30
N LYS A 99 14.40 -0.40 -21.97
CA LYS A 99 14.53 0.67 -20.98
C LYS A 99 13.30 1.55 -20.80
N ARG A 100 12.55 1.85 -21.86
CA ARG A 100 11.37 2.70 -21.86
C ARG A 100 10.23 2.05 -22.64
N LEU A 101 8.98 2.39 -22.27
CA LEU A 101 7.79 1.94 -23.01
C LEU A 101 7.84 2.34 -24.48
N GLU A 102 8.30 3.57 -24.73
CA GLU A 102 8.35 4.19 -26.05
C GLU A 102 9.29 3.45 -27.01
N ASP A 103 10.27 2.73 -26.47
CA ASP A 103 11.28 2.01 -27.25
C ASP A 103 10.88 0.55 -27.52
N ILE A 104 9.71 0.10 -27.06
CA ILE A 104 9.23 -1.27 -27.25
C ILE A 104 8.42 -1.36 -28.56
N PRO A 105 8.94 -2.00 -29.63
CA PRO A 105 8.26 -1.98 -30.93
C PRO A 105 6.89 -2.67 -30.92
N GLN A 106 6.74 -3.73 -30.14
CA GLN A 106 5.54 -4.59 -30.15
C GLN A 106 4.29 -3.93 -29.56
N ILE A 107 4.45 -2.84 -28.80
CA ILE A 107 3.34 -2.19 -28.08
C ILE A 107 2.94 -0.84 -28.67
N GLN A 108 3.65 -0.34 -29.69
CA GLN A 108 3.48 1.04 -30.20
C GLN A 108 2.06 1.38 -30.61
N GLU A 109 1.36 0.48 -31.27
CA GLU A 109 -0.05 0.69 -31.70
C GLU A 109 -1.00 0.86 -30.50
N HIS A 110 -0.78 0.09 -29.44
CA HIS A 110 -1.58 0.16 -28.23
C HIS A 110 -1.16 1.35 -27.36
N LEU A 111 0.14 1.62 -27.26
CA LEU A 111 0.69 2.72 -26.47
C LEU A 111 0.12 4.08 -26.90
N LYS A 112 -0.13 4.30 -28.19
CA LYS A 112 -0.77 5.52 -28.69
C LYS A 112 -2.19 5.76 -28.18
N LYS A 113 -2.86 4.72 -27.69
CA LYS A 113 -4.24 4.78 -27.17
C LYS A 113 -4.31 5.04 -25.67
N ILE A 114 -3.19 4.95 -24.98
CA ILE A 114 -3.10 5.08 -23.52
C ILE A 114 -2.35 6.38 -23.20
N PRO A 115 -2.84 7.19 -22.26
CA PRO A 115 -2.13 8.39 -21.81
C PRO A 115 -0.99 8.03 -20.85
N PHE A 116 -0.07 7.17 -21.31
CA PHE A 116 0.97 6.56 -20.48
C PHE A 116 1.89 7.58 -19.80
N ASP A 117 2.17 8.71 -20.43
CA ASP A 117 2.96 9.79 -19.82
C ASP A 117 2.25 10.43 -18.63
N GLN A 118 0.93 10.58 -18.71
CA GLN A 118 0.12 11.09 -17.60
C GLN A 118 0.08 10.08 -16.46
N ILE A 119 -0.07 8.79 -16.78
CA ILE A 119 -0.05 7.72 -15.78
C ILE A 119 1.33 7.64 -15.13
N ARG A 120 2.41 7.69 -15.90
CA ARG A 120 3.78 7.74 -15.38
C ARG A 120 3.97 8.92 -14.42
N LYS A 121 3.49 10.10 -14.79
CA LYS A 121 3.57 11.30 -13.96
C LYS A 121 2.82 11.16 -12.64
N ILE A 122 1.64 10.54 -12.64
CA ILE A 122 0.87 10.28 -11.40
C ILE A 122 1.71 9.51 -10.37
N PHE A 123 2.47 8.49 -10.79
CA PHE A 123 3.28 7.69 -9.88
C PHE A 123 4.63 8.33 -9.53
N LEU A 124 5.25 9.04 -10.46
CA LEU A 124 6.59 9.62 -10.24
C LEU A 124 6.54 10.98 -9.54
N GLU A 125 5.54 11.79 -9.87
CA GLU A 125 5.35 13.16 -9.38
C GLU A 125 3.92 13.34 -8.82
N PRO A 126 3.51 12.55 -7.82
CA PRO A 126 2.16 12.66 -7.28
C PRO A 126 1.93 14.02 -6.63
N ASP A 127 0.77 14.61 -6.89
CA ASP A 127 0.34 15.82 -6.18
C ASP A 127 -0.07 15.43 -4.75
N VAL A 128 0.80 15.72 -3.80
CA VAL A 128 0.62 15.36 -2.40
C VAL A 128 0.66 16.58 -1.50
N ALA A 129 -0.23 16.64 -0.53
CA ALA A 129 -0.19 17.67 0.50
C ALA A 129 1.10 17.56 1.33
N LYS A 130 1.70 18.70 1.64
CA LYS A 130 2.81 18.75 2.59
C LYS A 130 2.27 18.58 3.99
N VAL A 131 2.80 17.58 4.71
CA VAL A 131 2.51 17.35 6.12
C VAL A 131 3.78 17.64 6.89
N ASP A 132 3.78 18.75 7.64
CA ASP A 132 4.98 19.16 8.38
C ASP A 132 5.19 18.31 9.63
N LYS A 133 4.12 17.98 10.37
CA LYS A 133 4.17 17.18 11.58
C LYS A 133 2.93 16.31 11.73
N ILE A 134 3.12 15.10 12.22
CA ILE A 134 2.04 14.22 12.65
C ILE A 134 2.03 14.21 14.16
N GLU A 135 0.97 14.73 14.75
CA GLU A 135 0.75 14.70 16.19
C GLU A 135 -0.51 13.90 16.47
N PHE A 136 -0.41 13.01 17.43
CA PHE A 136 -1.58 12.34 17.98
C PHE A 136 -2.19 13.26 19.05
N GLY A 137 -3.44 13.67 18.83
CA GLY A 137 -4.21 14.37 19.86
C GLY A 137 -4.67 13.42 20.97
N GLU A 138 -5.27 13.99 21.99
CA GLU A 138 -5.96 13.19 23.00
C GLU A 138 -7.15 12.45 22.37
N THR A 139 -7.45 11.26 22.88
CA THR A 139 -8.56 10.47 22.35
C THR A 139 -9.88 11.04 22.84
N ASP A 140 -10.70 11.52 21.91
CA ASP A 140 -12.08 11.95 22.19
C ASP A 140 -13.01 10.73 22.25
N TYR A 141 -13.10 10.13 23.42
CA TYR A 141 -13.94 8.94 23.65
C TYR A 141 -15.44 9.23 23.47
N GLU A 142 -15.91 10.38 23.92
CA GLU A 142 -17.32 10.78 23.84
C GLU A 142 -17.70 11.05 22.37
N GLY A 143 -16.87 11.78 21.65
CA GLY A 143 -17.06 12.03 20.22
C GLY A 143 -17.09 10.77 19.38
N VAL A 144 -16.24 9.78 19.69
CA VAL A 144 -16.26 8.47 19.01
C VAL A 144 -17.57 7.73 19.27
N VAL A 145 -18.06 7.69 20.53
CA VAL A 145 -19.33 7.05 20.85
C VAL A 145 -20.48 7.74 20.11
N LYS A 146 -20.54 9.07 20.18
CA LYS A 146 -21.57 9.85 19.48
C LYS A 146 -21.54 9.58 17.98
N TYR A 147 -20.40 9.76 17.33
CA TYR A 147 -20.26 9.58 15.89
C TYR A 147 -20.65 8.17 15.44
N LEU A 148 -20.10 7.13 16.09
CA LEU A 148 -20.37 5.77 15.66
C LEU A 148 -21.78 5.30 16.00
N SER A 149 -22.30 5.63 17.21
CA SER A 149 -23.59 5.08 17.64
C SER A 149 -24.78 5.92 17.19
N GLU A 150 -24.66 7.27 17.17
CA GLU A 150 -25.78 8.14 16.81
C GLU A 150 -25.83 8.46 15.31
N GLU A 151 -24.66 8.60 14.66
CA GLU A 151 -24.60 9.00 13.24
C GLU A 151 -24.38 7.82 12.29
N ARG A 152 -23.88 6.67 12.78
CA ARG A 152 -23.50 5.50 11.97
C ARG A 152 -24.15 4.19 12.40
N ASP A 153 -25.12 4.21 13.29
CA ASP A 153 -25.92 3.07 13.74
C ASP A 153 -25.12 1.88 14.31
N PHE A 154 -23.92 2.12 14.84
CA PHE A 154 -23.17 1.09 15.55
C PHE A 154 -23.76 0.84 16.93
N SER A 155 -23.75 -0.41 17.39
CA SER A 155 -24.15 -0.74 18.76
C SER A 155 -23.27 -0.01 19.77
N LYS A 156 -23.89 0.81 20.64
CA LYS A 156 -23.21 1.58 21.67
C LYS A 156 -22.36 0.70 22.58
N ASP A 157 -22.89 -0.42 23.05
CA ASP A 157 -22.20 -1.36 23.93
C ASP A 157 -20.92 -1.93 23.28
N ARG A 158 -20.95 -2.19 21.96
CA ARG A 158 -19.78 -2.67 21.22
C ARG A 158 -18.72 -1.58 21.08
N VAL A 159 -19.14 -0.34 20.83
CA VAL A 159 -18.24 0.82 20.72
C VAL A 159 -17.56 1.05 22.06
N GLU A 160 -18.32 1.14 23.15
CA GLU A 160 -17.81 1.35 24.52
C GLU A 160 -16.88 0.22 24.96
N THR A 161 -17.23 -1.04 24.67
CA THR A 161 -16.37 -2.20 24.95
C THR A 161 -15.03 -2.10 24.22
N SER A 162 -15.04 -1.69 22.95
CA SER A 162 -13.83 -1.53 22.14
C SER A 162 -12.96 -0.38 22.65
N LEU A 163 -13.57 0.75 23.01
CA LEU A 163 -12.88 1.90 23.60
C LEU A 163 -12.25 1.58 24.96
N ASN A 164 -12.95 0.84 25.81
CA ASN A 164 -12.42 0.39 27.10
C ASN A 164 -11.21 -0.56 26.94
N ARG A 165 -11.22 -1.42 25.91
CA ARG A 165 -10.05 -2.26 25.57
C ARG A 165 -8.88 -1.40 25.12
N LEU A 166 -9.13 -0.41 24.25
CA LEU A 166 -8.12 0.54 23.79
C LEU A 166 -7.48 1.28 24.96
N LYS A 167 -8.29 1.87 25.84
CA LYS A 167 -7.83 2.60 27.03
C LYS A 167 -6.91 1.73 27.91
N LYS A 168 -7.35 0.52 28.24
CA LYS A 168 -6.54 -0.45 29.01
C LYS A 168 -5.23 -0.83 28.33
N SER A 169 -5.23 -0.90 26.99
CA SER A 169 -4.01 -1.22 26.22
C SER A 169 -3.01 -0.06 26.24
N LEU A 170 -3.50 1.19 26.17
CA LEU A 170 -2.64 2.38 26.24
C LEU A 170 -2.03 2.55 27.63
N GLU A 171 -2.81 2.35 28.68
CA GLU A 171 -2.35 2.39 30.08
C GLU A 171 -1.23 1.36 30.34
N LYS A 172 -1.36 0.14 29.84
CA LYS A 172 -0.33 -0.91 29.95
C LYS A 172 0.96 -0.57 29.23
N LYS A 173 0.91 0.09 28.05
CA LYS A 173 2.10 0.52 27.32
C LYS A 173 2.84 1.62 28.05
N SER A 174 2.17 2.55 28.68
CA SER A 174 2.75 3.61 29.51
C SER A 174 3.56 3.01 30.69
N GLN A 175 2.98 2.05 31.40
CA GLN A 175 3.65 1.38 32.53
C GLN A 175 4.90 0.59 32.13
N THR A 176 4.97 0.08 30.90
CA THR A 176 6.12 -0.73 30.45
C THR A 176 7.31 0.13 30.03
N LEU A 177 7.08 1.37 29.58
CA LEU A 177 8.15 2.30 29.21
C LEU A 177 8.81 2.93 30.44
N ASP A 178 8.03 3.24 31.48
CA ASP A 178 8.55 3.82 32.75
C ASP A 178 9.41 2.83 33.56
N GLN A 179 9.39 1.53 33.23
CA GLN A 179 10.24 0.51 33.86
C GLN A 179 11.63 0.37 33.21
N PHE A 180 11.88 1.04 32.07
CA PHE A 180 13.15 0.95 31.32
C PHE A 180 13.96 2.26 31.36
N PHE A 181 13.50 3.28 32.05
CA PHE A 181 14.21 4.52 32.34
C PHE A 181 14.26 4.76 33.86
#